data_77eb19a80215729f17e0aa3affb7f219
#
_entry.id   77eb19a80215729f17e0aa3affb7f219
#
_cell.length_a   1.000
_cell.length_b   1.000
_cell.length_c   1.000
_cell.angle_alpha   90.00
_cell.angle_beta   90.00
_cell.angle_gamma   90.00
#
_symmetry.space_group_name_H-M   'P 1'
#
loop_
_entity.id
_entity.type
_entity.pdbx_description
1 polymer ?
#
loop_
_entity_poly.entity_id
_entity_poly.type
_entity_poly.pdbx_seq_one_letter_code
_entity_poly.pdbx_strand_id
1 'polypeptide(L)'
;TCHRAFDMTRDAGEAIEALVRCGVDRVLTSGQRDTAVEGIAILKATHEAACGRIKIMACGELDEHNIAQVVKGSGADEFHFAAPRVVPSGMAFRNPHVGMGGTALEREFEITLTDVDAVRRTIAATRA
;
A
#
# COMPACT_ATOMS: atom_id res chain seq x y z
N THR A 1 -5.34 -4.95 13.08
CA THR A 1 -4.31 -4.39 12.17
C THR A 1 -4.00 -2.95 12.56
N CYS A 2 -2.72 -2.62 12.75
CA CYS A 2 -2.25 -1.24 12.84
C CYS A 2 -2.05 -0.69 11.42
N HIS A 3 -2.56 0.51 11.14
CA HIS A 3 -2.43 1.14 9.83
C HIS A 3 -1.12 1.93 9.68
N ARG A 4 -0.97 2.70 8.58
CA ARG A 4 0.24 3.48 8.27
C ARG A 4 0.63 4.57 9.29
N ALA A 5 -0.10 4.77 10.39
CA ALA A 5 0.41 5.56 11.51
C ALA A 5 1.75 4.99 12.03
N PHE A 6 1.99 3.69 11.83
CA PHE A 6 3.29 3.05 12.08
C PHE A 6 4.44 3.73 11.31
N ASP A 7 4.20 4.17 10.09
CA ASP A 7 5.22 4.83 9.26
C ASP A 7 5.67 6.20 9.82
N MET A 8 4.89 6.78 10.74
CA MET A 8 5.20 8.04 11.42
C MET A 8 5.90 7.87 12.78
N THR A 9 6.20 6.64 13.18
CA THR A 9 6.90 6.37 14.43
C THR A 9 8.38 6.72 14.31
N ARG A 10 8.99 7.08 15.46
CA ARG A 10 10.42 7.44 15.52
C ARG A 10 11.34 6.26 15.20
N ASP A 11 10.99 5.07 15.68
CA ASP A 11 11.76 3.84 15.54
C ASP A 11 10.83 2.67 15.26
N ALA A 12 11.07 1.97 14.15
CA ALA A 12 10.24 0.85 13.72
C ALA A 12 10.34 -0.36 14.65
N GLY A 13 11.52 -0.64 15.22
CA GLY A 13 11.75 -1.74 16.14
C GLY A 13 11.01 -1.54 17.46
N GLU A 14 11.14 -0.34 18.08
CA GLU A 14 10.37 0.01 19.28
C GLU A 14 8.86 -0.07 19.04
N ALA A 15 8.40 0.38 17.86
CA ALA A 15 6.99 0.36 17.50
C ALA A 15 6.47 -1.07 17.33
N ILE A 16 7.22 -1.98 16.70
CA ILE A 16 6.86 -3.40 16.58
C ILE A 16 6.73 -4.05 17.96
N GLU A 17 7.68 -3.82 18.85
CA GLU A 17 7.62 -4.37 20.23
C GLU A 17 6.38 -3.85 20.97
N ALA A 18 6.03 -2.58 20.80
CA ALA A 18 4.83 -2.00 21.40
C ALA A 18 3.55 -2.67 20.84
N LEU A 19 3.47 -2.86 19.53
CA LEU A 19 2.31 -3.50 18.87
C LEU A 19 2.15 -4.97 19.28
N VAL A 20 3.26 -5.71 19.40
CA VAL A 20 3.25 -7.10 19.90
C VAL A 20 2.72 -7.15 21.33
N ARG A 21 3.19 -6.27 22.23
CA ARG A 21 2.68 -6.19 23.60
C ARG A 21 1.20 -5.85 23.68
N CYS A 22 0.69 -5.07 22.71
CA CYS A 22 -0.73 -4.73 22.60
C CYS A 22 -1.59 -5.85 21.97
N GLY A 23 -0.99 -6.97 21.56
CA GLY A 23 -1.71 -8.08 20.92
C GLY A 23 -2.23 -7.74 19.51
N VAL A 24 -1.53 -6.88 18.77
CA VAL A 24 -1.88 -6.55 17.38
C VAL A 24 -1.37 -7.65 16.45
N ASP A 25 -2.25 -8.16 15.56
CA ASP A 25 -1.93 -9.30 14.68
C ASP A 25 -1.17 -8.89 13.42
N ARG A 26 -1.31 -7.62 12.99
CA ARG A 26 -0.78 -7.17 11.68
C ARG A 26 -0.45 -5.69 11.71
N VAL A 27 0.61 -5.30 11.00
CA VAL A 27 0.94 -3.90 10.72
C VAL A 27 0.98 -3.66 9.20
N LEU A 28 0.32 -2.59 8.75
CA LEU A 28 0.35 -2.10 7.38
C LEU A 28 1.38 -0.97 7.29
N THR A 29 2.43 -1.14 6.49
CA THR A 29 3.56 -0.20 6.44
C THR A 29 4.21 -0.13 5.07
N SER A 30 4.74 1.03 4.72
CA SER A 30 5.63 1.23 3.57
C SER A 30 7.12 1.25 3.97
N GLY A 31 7.44 0.83 5.21
CA GLY A 31 8.80 0.91 5.73
C GLY A 31 9.24 2.34 6.04
N GLN A 32 8.32 3.16 6.59
CA GLN A 32 8.58 4.57 6.94
C GLN A 32 9.10 5.41 5.76
N ARG A 33 8.63 5.10 4.55
CA ARG A 33 8.94 5.83 3.30
C ARG A 33 7.64 6.11 2.55
N ASP A 34 7.69 6.93 1.52
CA ASP A 34 6.54 7.22 0.68
C ASP A 34 6.07 5.96 -0.05
N THR A 35 7.00 5.19 -0.58
CA THR A 35 6.73 3.94 -1.30
C THR A 35 7.34 2.71 -0.63
N ALA A 36 6.77 1.53 -0.88
CA ALA A 36 7.33 0.27 -0.40
C ALA A 36 8.70 -0.04 -1.00
N VAL A 37 8.96 0.38 -2.23
CA VAL A 37 10.25 0.19 -2.89
C VAL A 37 11.36 0.92 -2.15
N GLU A 38 11.14 2.17 -1.79
CA GLU A 38 12.10 2.96 -1.00
C GLU A 38 12.26 2.40 0.42
N GLY A 39 11.20 1.79 0.94
CA GLY A 39 11.15 1.23 2.30
C GLY A 39 11.68 -0.19 2.45
N ILE A 40 12.14 -0.87 1.39
CA ILE A 40 12.52 -2.29 1.43
C ILE A 40 13.45 -2.63 2.59
N ALA A 41 14.47 -1.83 2.84
CA ALA A 41 15.44 -2.09 3.91
C ALA A 41 14.79 -2.04 5.30
N ILE A 42 13.89 -1.09 5.53
CA ILE A 42 13.17 -0.95 6.81
C ILE A 42 12.10 -2.03 6.93
N LEU A 43 11.37 -2.36 5.85
CA LEU A 43 10.42 -3.48 5.81
C LEU A 43 11.12 -4.78 6.22
N LYS A 44 12.31 -5.05 5.68
CA LYS A 44 13.10 -6.22 6.03
C LYS A 44 13.48 -6.22 7.51
N ALA A 45 14.05 -5.14 8.01
CA ALA A 45 14.42 -5.02 9.42
C ALA A 45 13.21 -5.16 10.35
N THR A 46 12.06 -4.60 9.95
CA THR A 46 10.78 -4.71 10.68
C THR A 46 10.27 -6.16 10.70
N HIS A 47 10.34 -6.87 9.58
CA HIS A 47 9.98 -8.29 9.49
C HIS A 47 10.89 -9.16 10.37
N GLU A 48 12.19 -8.92 10.33
CA GLU A 48 13.17 -9.62 11.19
C GLU A 48 12.89 -9.36 12.68
N ALA A 49 12.64 -8.11 13.07
CA ALA A 49 12.29 -7.73 14.44
C ALA A 49 10.94 -8.34 14.89
N ALA A 50 9.98 -8.44 13.99
CA ALA A 50 8.68 -9.07 14.26
C ALA A 50 8.83 -10.54 14.65
N CYS A 51 9.80 -11.25 14.08
CA CYS A 51 10.13 -12.66 14.39
C CYS A 51 8.90 -13.57 14.42
N GLY A 52 7.98 -13.40 13.46
CA GLY A 52 6.72 -14.15 13.34
C GLY A 52 5.64 -13.84 14.39
N ARG A 53 5.88 -12.90 15.31
CA ARG A 53 4.93 -12.54 16.38
C ARG A 53 3.79 -11.63 15.89
N ILE A 54 4.02 -10.90 14.80
CA ILE A 54 3.08 -10.00 14.15
C ILE A 54 3.31 -10.04 12.64
N LYS A 55 2.25 -10.00 11.84
CA LYS A 55 2.33 -10.01 10.38
C LYS A 55 2.75 -8.65 9.83
N ILE A 56 3.68 -8.65 8.88
CA ILE A 56 4.07 -7.43 8.15
C ILE A 56 3.37 -7.43 6.80
N MET A 57 2.49 -6.44 6.59
CA MET A 57 1.81 -6.19 5.32
C MET A 57 2.45 -4.98 4.65
N ALA A 58 3.22 -5.22 3.58
CA ALA A 58 3.84 -4.15 2.81
C ALA A 58 2.81 -3.41 1.95
N CYS A 59 2.87 -2.09 1.93
CA CYS A 59 2.03 -1.22 1.11
C CYS A 59 2.78 0.03 0.66
N GLY A 60 2.19 0.80 -0.22
CA GLY A 60 2.76 2.05 -0.76
C GLY A 60 3.16 1.86 -2.22
N GLU A 61 2.24 2.23 -3.09
CA GLU A 61 2.38 2.24 -4.56
C GLU A 61 2.84 0.91 -5.18
N LEU A 62 2.36 -0.21 -4.62
CA LEU A 62 2.62 -1.54 -5.17
C LEU A 62 1.78 -1.81 -6.42
N ASP A 63 2.45 -2.30 -7.47
CA ASP A 63 1.86 -2.70 -8.74
C ASP A 63 2.61 -3.88 -9.38
N GLU A 64 2.21 -4.27 -10.59
CA GLU A 64 2.79 -5.37 -11.35
C GLU A 64 4.26 -5.20 -11.73
N HIS A 65 4.79 -3.96 -11.70
CA HIS A 65 6.15 -3.63 -12.12
C HIS A 65 7.16 -3.64 -10.97
N ASN A 66 6.68 -3.45 -9.74
CA ASN A 66 7.55 -3.28 -8.59
C ASN A 66 7.35 -4.32 -7.48
N ILE A 67 6.20 -5.00 -7.42
CA ILE A 67 5.87 -5.91 -6.32
C ILE A 67 6.88 -7.07 -6.18
N ALA A 68 7.40 -7.61 -7.29
CA ALA A 68 8.40 -8.68 -7.25
C ALA A 68 9.67 -8.28 -6.51
N GLN A 69 10.12 -7.02 -6.70
CA GLN A 69 11.28 -6.47 -6.00
C GLN A 69 11.02 -6.37 -4.49
N VAL A 70 9.83 -5.91 -4.11
CA VAL A 70 9.46 -5.76 -2.69
C VAL A 70 9.29 -7.13 -2.03
N VAL A 71 8.66 -8.10 -2.71
CA VAL A 71 8.55 -9.49 -2.23
C VAL A 71 9.92 -10.08 -1.92
N LYS A 72 10.86 -9.98 -2.86
CA LYS A 72 12.21 -10.54 -2.70
C LYS A 72 13.05 -9.82 -1.65
N GLY A 73 12.87 -8.49 -1.55
CA GLY A 73 13.74 -7.66 -0.73
C GLY A 73 13.28 -7.45 0.71
N SER A 74 11.96 -7.49 0.98
CA SER A 74 11.41 -7.13 2.30
C SER A 74 11.20 -8.31 3.25
N GLY A 75 10.94 -9.51 2.72
CA GLY A 75 10.49 -10.64 3.51
C GLY A 75 9.08 -10.49 4.10
N ALA A 76 8.33 -9.45 3.73
CA ALA A 76 7.00 -9.20 4.25
C ALA A 76 6.04 -10.39 4.01
N ASP A 77 5.13 -10.61 4.96
CA ASP A 77 4.17 -11.74 4.93
C ASP A 77 3.04 -11.52 3.93
N GLU A 78 2.64 -10.26 3.75
CA GLU A 78 1.46 -9.87 2.99
C GLU A 78 1.71 -8.58 2.19
N PHE A 79 0.93 -8.38 1.12
CA PHE A 79 1.08 -7.22 0.23
C PHE A 79 -0.28 -6.59 -0.06
N HIS A 80 -0.36 -5.27 0.10
CA HIS A 80 -1.56 -4.48 -0.13
C HIS A 80 -1.38 -3.55 -1.32
N PHE A 81 -2.28 -3.63 -2.32
CA PHE A 81 -2.28 -2.78 -3.50
C PHE A 81 -3.72 -2.52 -4.00
N ALA A 82 -3.91 -1.48 -4.81
CA ALA A 82 -5.24 -1.03 -5.26
C ALA A 82 -5.56 -1.38 -6.72
N ALA A 83 -4.56 -1.49 -7.60
CA ALA A 83 -4.70 -1.71 -9.04
C ALA A 83 -5.77 -0.80 -9.70
N PRO A 84 -5.64 0.53 -9.63
CA PRO A 84 -6.66 1.46 -10.09
C PRO A 84 -6.71 1.55 -11.62
N ARG A 85 -7.94 1.70 -12.17
CA ARG A 85 -8.19 2.09 -13.55
C ARG A 85 -9.16 3.27 -13.56
N VAL A 86 -8.79 4.33 -14.26
CA VAL A 86 -9.65 5.51 -14.46
C VAL A 86 -10.55 5.29 -15.66
N VAL A 87 -11.84 5.56 -15.50
CA VAL A 87 -12.84 5.52 -16.57
C VAL A 87 -13.67 6.80 -16.56
N PRO A 88 -14.19 7.23 -17.71
CA PRO A 88 -15.11 8.37 -17.76
C PRO A 88 -16.40 8.09 -16.97
N SER A 89 -16.92 9.12 -16.28
CA SER A 89 -18.24 9.07 -15.68
C SER A 89 -19.33 8.90 -16.74
N GLY A 90 -20.36 8.10 -16.45
CA GLY A 90 -21.55 7.95 -17.28
C GLY A 90 -22.53 9.15 -17.23
N MET A 91 -22.19 10.24 -16.54
CA MET A 91 -23.06 11.43 -16.46
C MET A 91 -23.25 12.07 -17.84
N ALA A 92 -24.52 12.27 -18.24
CA ALA A 92 -24.85 12.91 -19.50
C ALA A 92 -24.59 14.42 -19.45
N PHE A 93 -25.00 15.08 -18.37
CA PHE A 93 -24.70 16.51 -18.15
C PHE A 93 -23.41 16.65 -17.34
N ARG A 94 -22.55 17.58 -17.76
CA ARG A 94 -21.30 17.92 -17.08
C ARG A 94 -21.19 19.44 -16.94
N ASN A 95 -21.06 19.93 -15.71
CA ASN A 95 -20.79 21.35 -15.48
C ASN A 95 -19.26 21.58 -15.52
N PRO A 96 -18.73 22.28 -16.53
CA PRO A 96 -17.29 22.48 -16.66
C PRO A 96 -16.71 23.57 -15.74
N HIS A 97 -17.57 24.21 -14.93
CA HIS A 97 -17.18 25.37 -14.11
C HIS A 97 -17.09 25.06 -12.61
N VAL A 98 -17.44 23.84 -12.20
CA VAL A 98 -17.50 23.49 -10.77
C VAL A 98 -16.81 22.15 -10.52
N GLY A 99 -15.78 22.17 -9.69
CA GLY A 99 -15.18 20.98 -9.08
C GLY A 99 -15.71 20.79 -7.66
N MET A 100 -16.07 19.57 -7.31
CA MET A 100 -16.56 19.21 -5.98
C MET A 100 -15.52 18.39 -5.23
N GLY A 101 -15.47 18.54 -3.90
CA GLY A 101 -14.67 17.69 -3.03
C GLY A 101 -13.15 17.82 -3.17
N GLY A 102 -12.63 18.92 -3.72
CA GLY A 102 -11.19 19.16 -3.87
C GLY A 102 -10.54 18.40 -5.04
N THR A 103 -11.33 17.76 -5.87
CA THR A 103 -10.84 17.14 -7.13
C THR A 103 -10.50 18.23 -8.14
N ALA A 104 -9.41 18.06 -8.89
CA ALA A 104 -9.10 18.93 -10.02
C ALA A 104 -10.23 18.88 -11.05
N LEU A 105 -10.62 20.04 -11.60
CA LEU A 105 -11.79 20.17 -12.46
C LEU A 105 -11.75 19.21 -13.67
N GLU A 106 -10.56 18.99 -14.23
CA GLU A 106 -10.34 18.09 -15.37
C GLU A 106 -10.66 16.62 -15.03
N ARG A 107 -10.59 16.26 -13.74
CA ARG A 107 -10.83 14.91 -13.24
C ARG A 107 -12.18 14.72 -12.56
N GLU A 108 -12.99 15.76 -12.49
CA GLU A 108 -14.30 15.73 -11.81
C GLU A 108 -15.25 14.67 -12.39
N PHE A 109 -15.13 14.36 -13.68
CA PHE A 109 -15.94 13.38 -14.38
C PHE A 109 -15.24 12.06 -14.67
N GLU A 110 -14.25 11.73 -13.83
CA GLU A 110 -13.57 10.45 -13.84
C GLU A 110 -14.02 9.59 -12.65
N ILE A 111 -14.04 8.27 -12.87
CA ILE A 111 -14.32 7.28 -11.82
C ILE A 111 -13.14 6.34 -11.75
N THR A 112 -12.62 6.12 -10.54
CA THR A 112 -11.60 5.11 -10.31
C THR A 112 -12.25 3.78 -9.95
N LEU A 113 -11.96 2.76 -10.75
CA LEU A 113 -12.39 1.37 -10.55
C LEU A 113 -11.16 0.48 -10.35
N THR A 114 -11.36 -0.69 -9.75
CA THR A 114 -10.31 -1.72 -9.70
C THR A 114 -10.22 -2.43 -11.04
N ASP A 115 -9.02 -2.51 -11.61
CA ASP A 115 -8.72 -3.25 -12.83
C ASP A 115 -8.41 -4.72 -12.51
N VAL A 116 -9.29 -5.62 -12.93
CA VAL A 116 -9.17 -7.06 -12.67
C VAL A 116 -7.91 -7.67 -13.32
N ASP A 117 -7.52 -7.19 -14.50
CA ASP A 117 -6.35 -7.71 -15.19
C ASP A 117 -5.05 -7.20 -14.56
N ALA A 118 -5.02 -5.95 -14.10
CA ALA A 118 -3.91 -5.43 -13.30
C ALA A 118 -3.77 -6.22 -11.98
N VAL A 119 -4.88 -6.54 -11.31
CA VAL A 119 -4.84 -7.41 -10.11
C VAL A 119 -4.22 -8.77 -10.44
N ARG A 120 -4.64 -9.42 -11.53
CA ARG A 120 -4.08 -10.71 -11.95
C ARG A 120 -2.58 -10.64 -12.25
N ARG A 121 -2.14 -9.60 -12.98
CA ARG A 121 -0.72 -9.39 -13.30
C ARG A 121 0.10 -9.12 -12.04
N THR A 122 -0.41 -8.28 -11.13
CA THR A 122 0.27 -8.00 -9.86
C THR A 122 0.42 -9.27 -9.01
N ILE A 123 -0.64 -10.08 -8.88
CA ILE A 123 -0.56 -11.38 -8.17
C ILE A 123 0.43 -12.33 -8.87
N ALA A 124 0.43 -12.40 -10.20
CA ALA A 124 1.39 -13.23 -10.92
C ALA A 124 2.85 -12.79 -10.65
N ALA A 125 3.10 -11.49 -10.60
CA ALA A 125 4.43 -10.92 -10.33
C ALA A 125 4.97 -11.23 -8.93
N THR A 126 4.10 -11.51 -7.94
CA THR A 126 4.58 -11.94 -6.59
C THR A 126 5.27 -13.31 -6.60
N ARG A 127 5.08 -14.10 -7.66
CA ARG A 127 5.59 -15.46 -7.78
C ARG A 127 6.81 -15.58 -8.71
N ALA A 128 7.26 -14.45 -9.26
CA ALA A 128 8.35 -14.39 -10.25
C ALA A 128 9.79 -14.43 -9.61
#